data_f3d4d8181af0d055ea1e6d3acd92978a
#
_entry.id   f3d4d8181af0d055ea1e6d3acd92978a
#
_cell.length_a   1.000
_cell.length_b   1.000
_cell.length_c   1.000
_cell.angle_alpha   90.00
_cell.angle_beta   90.00
_cell.angle_gamma   90.00
#
_symmetry.space_group_name_H-M   'P 1'
#
loop_
_entity.id
_entity.type
_entity.pdbx_description
1 polymer ?
#
loop_
_entity_poly.entity_id
_entity_poly.type
_entity_poly.pdbx_seq_one_letter_code
_entity_poly.pdbx_strand_id
1 'polypeptide(L)'
;MNQFYVICRGIVKVFTGVMWGLLFGVFFLSGLAFLAGRQIYYETSDSMSPVIEKGSLLFVKEEEEYETGDIVAFYAPYGGQLICVTHRIVDKVQPDVYVTKGDANAREDRLVIRKEQIYGVVTEYIPYFGYICFFIQRNSTFLLFFFIFSLLWRK
;
A
#
# COMPACT_ATOMS: atom_id res chain seq x y z
N MET A 1 43.62 18.64 1.27
CA MET A 1 42.35 17.97 0.87
C MET A 1 41.24 19.00 1.00
N ASN A 2 40.51 19.32 -0.06
CA ASN A 2 39.61 20.49 -0.11
C ASN A 2 38.43 20.27 0.85
N GLN A 3 38.17 21.22 1.75
CA GLN A 3 37.09 21.13 2.76
C GLN A 3 35.73 20.87 2.11
N PHE A 4 35.50 21.39 0.92
CA PHE A 4 34.33 21.11 0.09
C PHE A 4 34.17 19.60 -0.23
N TYR A 5 35.26 18.92 -0.60
CA TYR A 5 35.24 17.47 -0.88
C TYR A 5 34.84 16.63 0.35
N VAL A 6 35.34 17.01 1.54
CA VAL A 6 35.00 16.30 2.79
C VAL A 6 33.52 16.44 3.11
N ILE A 7 32.97 17.66 2.94
CA ILE A 7 31.55 17.92 3.17
C ILE A 7 30.68 17.14 2.19
N CYS A 8 30.98 17.20 0.89
CA CYS A 8 30.22 16.45 -0.13
C CYS A 8 30.24 14.94 0.14
N ARG A 9 31.39 14.39 0.51
CA ARG A 9 31.51 12.96 0.86
C ARG A 9 30.70 12.61 2.11
N GLY A 10 30.63 13.50 3.10
CA GLY A 10 29.80 13.35 4.29
C GLY A 10 28.31 13.30 3.92
N ILE A 11 27.83 14.25 3.13
CA ILE A 11 26.43 14.31 2.66
C ILE A 11 26.05 13.05 1.89
N VAL A 12 26.90 12.60 0.95
CA VAL A 12 26.66 11.38 0.18
C VAL A 12 26.55 10.15 1.10
N LYS A 13 27.41 10.01 2.10
CA LYS A 13 27.35 8.89 3.05
C LYS A 13 26.05 8.88 3.86
N VAL A 14 25.62 10.05 4.38
CA VAL A 14 24.37 10.16 5.13
C VAL A 14 23.18 9.83 4.24
N PHE A 15 23.12 10.42 3.05
CA PHE A 15 22.04 10.15 2.09
C PHE A 15 21.98 8.67 1.71
N THR A 16 23.13 8.05 1.41
CA THR A 16 23.20 6.61 1.10
C THR A 16 22.74 5.76 2.30
N GLY A 17 23.12 6.11 3.52
CA GLY A 17 22.68 5.41 4.72
C GLY A 17 21.17 5.47 4.94
N VAL A 18 20.57 6.65 4.75
CA VAL A 18 19.11 6.84 4.85
C VAL A 18 18.38 6.03 3.77
N MET A 19 18.87 6.06 2.53
CA MET A 19 18.30 5.27 1.42
C MET A 19 18.33 3.77 1.71
N TRP A 20 19.45 3.26 2.23
CA TRP A 20 19.57 1.86 2.64
C TRP A 20 18.62 1.50 3.77
N GLY A 21 18.49 2.36 4.76
CA GLY A 21 17.56 2.17 5.86
C GLY A 21 16.11 2.08 5.38
N LEU A 22 15.69 2.97 4.47
CA LEU A 22 14.35 2.95 3.87
C LEU A 22 14.09 1.68 3.05
N LEU A 23 15.03 1.30 2.17
CA LEU A 23 14.90 0.08 1.36
C LEU A 23 14.81 -1.18 2.23
N PHE A 24 15.68 -1.28 3.25
CA PHE A 24 15.65 -2.40 4.19
C PHE A 24 14.35 -2.41 4.99
N GLY A 25 13.87 -1.25 5.45
CA GLY A 25 12.60 -1.13 6.18
C GLY A 25 11.40 -1.61 5.37
N VAL A 26 11.31 -1.19 4.10
CA VAL A 26 10.23 -1.63 3.19
C VAL A 26 10.31 -3.14 2.93
N PHE A 27 11.52 -3.64 2.65
CA PHE A 27 11.72 -5.08 2.41
C PHE A 27 11.38 -5.92 3.65
N PHE A 28 11.80 -5.47 4.84
CA PHE A 28 11.53 -6.14 6.11
C PHE A 28 10.03 -6.15 6.44
N LEU A 29 9.35 -5.02 6.26
CA LEU A 29 7.90 -4.90 6.46
C LEU A 29 7.13 -5.82 5.51
N SER A 30 7.52 -5.86 4.23
CA SER A 30 6.91 -6.76 3.24
C SER A 30 7.13 -8.23 3.59
N GLY A 31 8.32 -8.58 4.08
CA GLY A 31 8.62 -9.94 4.53
C GLY A 31 7.80 -10.35 5.75
N LEU A 32 7.65 -9.47 6.74
CA LEU A 32 6.81 -9.71 7.91
C LEU A 32 5.33 -9.88 7.52
N ALA A 33 4.82 -9.02 6.63
CA ALA A 33 3.44 -9.12 6.15
C ALA A 33 3.20 -10.45 5.42
N PHE A 34 4.12 -10.84 4.54
CA PHE A 34 4.07 -12.12 3.83
C PHE A 34 4.05 -13.32 4.79
N LEU A 35 4.94 -13.33 5.80
CA LEU A 35 4.98 -14.38 6.83
C LEU A 35 3.69 -14.44 7.68
N ALA A 36 3.02 -13.30 7.84
CA ALA A 36 1.72 -13.20 8.52
C ALA A 36 0.51 -13.53 7.61
N GLY A 37 0.75 -13.99 6.38
CA GLY A 37 -0.32 -14.24 5.40
C GLY A 37 -1.07 -12.99 4.97
N ARG A 38 -0.44 -11.80 5.08
CA ARG A 38 -1.05 -10.51 4.72
C ARG A 38 -0.54 -10.03 3.36
N GLN A 39 -1.44 -9.47 2.58
CA GLN A 39 -1.09 -8.76 1.35
C GLN A 39 -0.99 -7.26 1.64
N ILE A 40 -0.13 -6.58 0.90
CA ILE A 40 0.09 -5.14 1.08
C ILE A 40 -0.46 -4.39 -0.14
N TYR A 41 -1.34 -3.43 0.11
CA TYR A 41 -1.90 -2.52 -0.87
C TYR A 41 -1.66 -1.07 -0.44
N TYR A 42 -1.90 -0.11 -1.33
CA TYR A 42 -1.91 1.31 -0.99
C TYR A 42 -3.18 1.98 -1.51
N GLU A 43 -3.77 2.81 -0.67
CA GLU A 43 -4.99 3.54 -1.02
C GLU A 43 -4.68 4.68 -1.99
N THR A 44 -5.35 4.68 -3.14
CA THR A 44 -5.12 5.66 -4.20
C THR A 44 -6.23 6.71 -4.32
N SER A 45 -7.34 6.51 -3.63
CA SER A 45 -8.53 7.35 -3.67
C SER A 45 -8.83 7.98 -2.30
N ASP A 46 -9.74 8.93 -2.28
CA ASP A 46 -10.24 9.54 -1.05
C ASP A 46 -11.58 8.93 -0.60
N SER A 47 -12.03 7.82 -1.22
CA SER A 47 -13.34 7.22 -0.96
C SER A 47 -13.52 6.69 0.46
N MET A 48 -12.42 6.39 1.17
CA MET A 48 -12.42 5.89 2.54
C MET A 48 -12.06 6.94 3.58
N SER A 49 -11.85 8.22 3.17
CA SER A 49 -11.60 9.31 4.11
C SER A 49 -12.84 9.56 5.00
N PRO A 50 -12.66 9.99 6.26
CA PRO A 50 -11.38 10.23 6.94
C PRO A 50 -10.77 8.99 7.61
N VAL A 51 -11.42 7.82 7.52
CA VAL A 51 -10.95 6.60 8.22
C VAL A 51 -9.63 6.12 7.63
N ILE A 52 -9.58 5.97 6.31
CA ILE A 52 -8.34 5.64 5.60
C ILE A 52 -8.06 6.74 4.60
N GLU A 53 -6.99 7.49 4.85
CA GLU A 53 -6.57 8.58 3.99
C GLU A 53 -5.85 8.06 2.74
N LYS A 54 -6.02 8.79 1.63
CA LYS A 54 -5.24 8.54 0.41
C LYS A 54 -3.75 8.49 0.69
N GLY A 55 -3.07 7.53 0.08
CA GLY A 55 -1.65 7.28 0.30
C GLY A 55 -1.35 6.41 1.51
N SER A 56 -2.36 5.88 2.20
CA SER A 56 -2.17 4.90 3.27
C SER A 56 -1.68 3.56 2.71
N LEU A 57 -0.83 2.88 3.48
CA LEU A 57 -0.45 1.49 3.25
C LEU A 57 -1.43 0.60 3.98
N LEU A 58 -2.01 -0.37 3.30
CA LEU A 58 -3.02 -1.28 3.82
C LEU A 58 -2.46 -2.69 3.97
N PHE A 59 -2.76 -3.33 5.10
CA PHE A 59 -2.50 -4.75 5.33
C PHE A 59 -3.83 -5.49 5.22
N VAL A 60 -3.92 -6.35 4.21
CA VAL A 60 -5.12 -7.10 3.87
C VAL A 60 -4.89 -8.58 4.15
N LYS A 61 -5.82 -9.20 4.87
CA LYS A 61 -5.80 -10.62 5.20
C LYS A 61 -7.06 -11.29 4.69
N GLU A 62 -6.92 -12.43 4.03
CA GLU A 62 -8.05 -13.27 3.64
C GLU A 62 -8.71 -13.89 4.87
N GLU A 63 -10.04 -13.87 4.91
CA GLU A 63 -10.84 -14.46 5.98
C GLU A 63 -11.89 -15.40 5.38
N GLU A 64 -12.32 -16.37 6.19
CA GLU A 64 -13.34 -17.33 5.75
C GLU A 64 -14.74 -16.71 5.67
N GLU A 65 -15.03 -15.71 6.49
CA GLU A 65 -16.29 -15.00 6.53
C GLU A 65 -16.07 -13.50 6.65
N TYR A 66 -16.99 -12.72 6.08
CA TYR A 66 -16.98 -11.27 6.11
C TYR A 66 -18.28 -10.77 6.72
N GLU A 67 -18.19 -9.70 7.53
CA GLU A 67 -19.31 -9.14 8.26
C GLU A 67 -19.56 -7.67 7.89
N THR A 68 -20.77 -7.20 8.21
CA THR A 68 -21.09 -5.77 8.11
C THR A 68 -20.22 -4.95 9.04
N GLY A 69 -19.57 -3.93 8.49
CA GLY A 69 -18.58 -3.10 9.18
C GLY A 69 -17.15 -3.37 8.74
N ASP A 70 -16.86 -4.54 8.17
CA ASP A 70 -15.53 -4.84 7.65
C ASP A 70 -15.16 -3.93 6.49
N ILE A 71 -13.91 -3.47 6.49
CA ILE A 71 -13.33 -2.79 5.33
C ILE A 71 -12.63 -3.84 4.49
N VAL A 72 -13.13 -4.06 3.28
CA VAL A 72 -12.66 -5.13 2.39
C VAL A 72 -12.00 -4.57 1.13
N ALA A 73 -10.95 -5.26 0.68
CA ALA A 73 -10.34 -5.05 -0.62
C ALA A 73 -10.92 -6.07 -1.60
N PHE A 74 -11.47 -5.61 -2.71
CA PHE A 74 -12.13 -6.47 -3.70
C PHE A 74 -11.93 -5.98 -5.13
N TYR A 75 -12.17 -6.86 -6.10
CA TYR A 75 -12.16 -6.48 -7.50
C TYR A 75 -13.53 -6.00 -7.97
N ALA A 76 -13.55 -4.82 -8.58
CA ALA A 76 -14.71 -4.26 -9.24
C ALA A 76 -14.43 -3.89 -10.70
N PRO A 77 -15.40 -4.06 -11.63
CA PRO A 77 -15.27 -3.59 -12.98
C PRO A 77 -15.40 -2.07 -13.04
N TYR A 78 -14.41 -1.40 -13.64
CA TYR A 78 -14.43 0.04 -13.87
C TYR A 78 -13.81 0.36 -15.24
N GLY A 79 -14.56 1.03 -16.12
CA GLY A 79 -14.07 1.42 -17.45
C GLY A 79 -13.61 0.25 -18.32
N GLY A 80 -14.18 -0.96 -18.13
CA GLY A 80 -13.80 -2.17 -18.87
C GLY A 80 -12.57 -2.89 -18.31
N GLN A 81 -12.04 -2.44 -17.19
CA GLN A 81 -10.94 -3.08 -16.47
C GLN A 81 -11.38 -3.51 -15.08
N LEU A 82 -10.71 -4.52 -14.52
CA LEU A 82 -10.87 -4.87 -13.11
C LEU A 82 -9.89 -4.02 -12.31
N ILE A 83 -10.42 -3.26 -11.35
CA ILE A 83 -9.64 -2.48 -10.42
C ILE A 83 -9.82 -3.02 -9.00
N CYS A 84 -8.79 -2.90 -8.17
CA CYS A 84 -8.91 -3.15 -6.74
C CYS A 84 -9.53 -1.93 -6.06
N VAL A 85 -10.60 -2.16 -5.30
CA VAL A 85 -11.35 -1.15 -4.56
C VAL A 85 -11.32 -1.52 -3.09
N THR A 86 -11.21 -0.52 -2.22
CA THR A 86 -11.30 -0.69 -0.77
C THR A 86 -12.52 0.06 -0.26
N HIS A 87 -13.56 -0.66 0.18
CA HIS A 87 -14.77 -0.07 0.75
C HIS A 87 -15.24 -0.87 1.98
N ARG A 88 -16.17 -0.29 2.72
CA ARG A 88 -16.80 -0.93 3.88
C ARG A 88 -18.01 -1.73 3.46
N ILE A 89 -18.18 -2.93 4.01
CA ILE A 89 -19.43 -3.70 3.92
C ILE A 89 -20.48 -2.99 4.78
N VAL A 90 -21.58 -2.57 4.15
CA VAL A 90 -22.69 -1.90 4.84
C VAL A 90 -23.90 -2.80 4.99
N ASP A 91 -24.04 -3.82 4.14
CA ASP A 91 -25.12 -4.80 4.24
C ASP A 91 -24.71 -6.16 3.66
N LYS A 92 -25.35 -7.23 4.13
CA LYS A 92 -25.24 -8.61 3.62
C LYS A 92 -26.61 -9.06 3.15
N VAL A 93 -26.85 -8.94 1.84
CA VAL A 93 -28.17 -9.22 1.25
C VAL A 93 -28.49 -10.71 1.09
N GLN A 94 -27.45 -11.53 0.95
CA GLN A 94 -27.53 -12.99 0.87
C GLN A 94 -26.24 -13.62 1.44
N PRO A 95 -26.21 -14.93 1.72
CA PRO A 95 -24.95 -15.61 2.00
C PRO A 95 -23.95 -15.29 0.88
N ASP A 96 -22.74 -14.86 1.25
CA ASP A 96 -21.64 -14.53 0.34
C ASP A 96 -21.88 -13.38 -0.68
N VAL A 97 -22.92 -12.53 -0.43
CA VAL A 97 -23.25 -11.35 -1.27
C VAL A 97 -23.38 -10.11 -0.40
N TYR A 98 -22.57 -9.11 -0.69
CA TYR A 98 -22.38 -7.93 0.14
C TYR A 98 -22.64 -6.64 -0.65
N VAL A 99 -23.18 -5.64 0.06
CA VAL A 99 -23.25 -4.25 -0.38
C VAL A 99 -22.11 -3.49 0.27
N THR A 100 -21.38 -2.73 -0.53
CA THR A 100 -20.25 -1.94 -0.05
C THR A 100 -20.49 -0.45 -0.23
N LYS A 101 -19.72 0.35 0.52
CA LYS A 101 -19.76 1.80 0.45
C LYS A 101 -18.42 2.37 0.90
N GLY A 102 -17.87 3.32 0.16
CA GLY A 102 -16.77 4.15 0.65
C GLY A 102 -17.22 5.07 1.78
N ASP A 103 -16.42 5.19 2.82
CA ASP A 103 -16.77 5.99 4.01
C ASP A 103 -17.04 7.47 3.67
N ALA A 104 -16.34 8.02 2.66
CA ALA A 104 -16.57 9.37 2.14
C ALA A 104 -17.75 9.47 1.15
N ASN A 105 -18.27 8.34 0.66
CA ASN A 105 -19.29 8.35 -0.38
C ASN A 105 -20.67 8.65 0.22
N ALA A 106 -21.50 9.44 -0.48
CA ALA A 106 -22.86 9.72 -0.05
C ALA A 106 -23.80 8.52 -0.21
N ARG A 107 -23.49 7.61 -1.13
CA ARG A 107 -24.34 6.47 -1.51
C ARG A 107 -23.53 5.18 -1.51
N GLU A 108 -24.25 4.08 -1.33
CA GLU A 108 -23.73 2.72 -1.52
C GLU A 108 -23.29 2.48 -2.96
N ASP A 109 -22.41 1.50 -3.14
CA ASP A 109 -21.96 1.09 -4.45
C ASP A 109 -23.13 0.49 -5.24
N ARG A 110 -23.16 0.76 -6.53
CA ARG A 110 -24.28 0.31 -7.39
C ARG A 110 -24.31 -1.20 -7.61
N LEU A 111 -23.16 -1.83 -7.48
CA LEU A 111 -22.98 -3.26 -7.70
C LEU A 111 -22.75 -3.94 -6.36
N VAL A 112 -23.45 -5.03 -6.13
CA VAL A 112 -23.13 -5.95 -5.03
C VAL A 112 -21.89 -6.75 -5.40
N ILE A 113 -21.10 -7.12 -4.38
CA ILE A 113 -19.93 -7.97 -4.55
C ILE A 113 -20.18 -9.35 -3.96
N ARG A 114 -19.52 -10.35 -4.54
CA ARG A 114 -19.54 -11.73 -4.04
C ARG A 114 -18.25 -12.01 -3.29
N LYS A 115 -18.30 -12.99 -2.39
CA LYS A 115 -17.15 -13.43 -1.59
C LYS A 115 -15.91 -13.69 -2.44
N GLU A 116 -16.07 -14.33 -3.61
CA GLU A 116 -14.97 -14.68 -4.51
C GLU A 116 -14.26 -13.47 -5.12
N GLN A 117 -14.89 -12.29 -5.05
CA GLN A 117 -14.30 -11.03 -5.52
C GLN A 117 -13.48 -10.33 -4.43
N ILE A 118 -13.63 -10.78 -3.16
CA ILE A 118 -12.96 -10.17 -2.01
C ILE A 118 -11.59 -10.82 -1.83
N TYR A 119 -10.57 -9.99 -1.75
CA TYR A 119 -9.20 -10.42 -1.41
C TYR A 119 -9.00 -10.63 0.08
N GLY A 120 -9.72 -9.84 0.89
CA GLY A 120 -9.62 -9.90 2.32
C GLY A 120 -10.04 -8.62 3.00
N VAL A 121 -9.95 -8.65 4.33
CA VAL A 121 -10.25 -7.55 5.24
C VAL A 121 -9.00 -6.72 5.46
N VAL A 122 -9.14 -5.39 5.47
CA VAL A 122 -8.09 -4.46 5.91
C VAL A 122 -7.98 -4.58 7.43
N THR A 123 -6.95 -5.24 7.91
CA THR A 123 -6.72 -5.46 9.34
C THR A 123 -6.02 -4.28 10.00
N GLU A 124 -5.12 -3.64 9.26
CA GLU A 124 -4.31 -2.51 9.73
C GLU A 124 -3.96 -1.59 8.56
N TYR A 125 -3.65 -0.33 8.85
CA TYR A 125 -3.16 0.61 7.86
C TYR A 125 -2.15 1.58 8.48
N ILE A 126 -1.22 2.08 7.64
CA ILE A 126 -0.24 3.11 8.02
C ILE A 126 -0.51 4.34 7.15
N PRO A 127 -1.00 5.46 7.73
CA PRO A 127 -1.29 6.67 6.97
C PRO A 127 -0.07 7.18 6.20
N TYR A 128 -0.28 7.60 4.96
CA TYR A 128 0.68 8.22 4.05
C TYR A 128 1.92 7.38 3.68
N PHE A 129 2.14 6.22 4.32
CA PHE A 129 3.32 5.39 4.06
C PHE A 129 3.29 4.74 2.66
N GLY A 130 2.11 4.57 2.08
CA GLY A 130 1.93 4.10 0.70
C GLY A 130 2.61 5.00 -0.34
N TYR A 131 2.75 6.31 -0.09
CA TYR A 131 3.49 7.21 -0.98
C TYR A 131 4.97 6.84 -1.09
N ILE A 132 5.58 6.39 0.00
CA ILE A 132 6.98 5.94 0.01
C ILE A 132 7.11 4.67 -0.82
N CYS A 133 6.22 3.70 -0.60
CA CYS A 133 6.20 2.45 -1.36
C CYS A 133 5.98 2.70 -2.86
N PHE A 134 5.01 3.56 -3.20
CA PHE A 134 4.74 3.96 -4.58
C PHE A 134 5.94 4.65 -5.24
N PHE A 135 6.60 5.57 -4.53
CA PHE A 135 7.81 6.23 -5.01
C PHE A 135 8.93 5.23 -5.30
N ILE A 136 9.19 4.29 -4.38
CA ILE A 136 10.20 3.24 -4.54
C ILE A 136 9.87 2.37 -5.75
N GLN A 137 8.62 1.92 -5.87
CA GLN A 137 8.17 1.07 -6.99
C GLN A 137 8.33 1.78 -8.34
N ARG A 138 7.87 3.03 -8.42
CA ARG A 138 7.93 3.83 -9.66
C ARG A 138 9.36 4.15 -10.10
N ASN A 139 10.27 4.31 -9.14
CA ASN A 139 11.66 4.71 -9.38
C ASN A 139 12.66 3.55 -9.17
N SER A 140 12.21 2.30 -9.17
CA SER A 140 13.02 1.12 -8.85
C SER A 140 14.29 1.03 -9.71
N THR A 141 14.21 1.31 -11.01
CA THR A 141 15.37 1.30 -11.92
C THR A 141 16.40 2.37 -11.53
N PHE A 142 15.94 3.60 -11.24
CA PHE A 142 16.82 4.69 -10.81
C PHE A 142 17.49 4.36 -9.46
N LEU A 143 16.72 3.81 -8.53
CA LEU A 143 17.23 3.39 -7.22
C LEU A 143 18.28 2.28 -7.35
N LEU A 144 18.09 1.34 -8.28
CA LEU A 144 19.07 0.29 -8.59
C LEU A 144 20.37 0.88 -9.16
N PHE A 145 20.27 1.81 -10.12
CA PHE A 145 21.47 2.50 -10.65
C PHE A 145 22.20 3.28 -9.56
N PHE A 146 21.48 4.02 -8.73
CA PHE A 146 22.07 4.75 -7.61
C PHE A 146 22.74 3.81 -6.61
N PHE A 147 22.14 2.66 -6.36
CA PHE A 147 22.69 1.61 -5.51
C PHE A 147 24.03 1.10 -6.05
N ILE A 148 24.08 0.68 -7.32
CA ILE A 148 25.30 0.21 -7.97
C ILE A 148 26.37 1.30 -7.95
N PHE A 149 26.01 2.54 -8.31
CA PHE A 149 26.93 3.67 -8.26
C PHE A 149 27.51 3.89 -6.85
N SER A 150 26.68 3.82 -5.81
CA SER A 150 27.12 3.99 -4.42
C SER A 150 28.10 2.91 -3.95
N LEU A 151 27.95 1.68 -4.44
CA LEU A 151 28.87 0.58 -4.17
C LEU A 151 30.23 0.81 -4.84
N LEU A 152 30.23 1.28 -6.10
CA LEU A 152 31.44 1.57 -6.85
C LEU A 152 32.20 2.79 -6.30
N TRP A 153 31.47 3.81 -5.81
CA TRP A 153 32.04 5.03 -5.24
C TRP A 153 32.63 4.84 -3.84
N ARG A 154 32.35 3.73 -3.19
CA ARG A 154 32.81 3.43 -1.83
C ARG A 154 34.30 3.08 -1.76
N LYS A 155 34.94 2.80 -2.93
CA LYS A 155 36.39 2.61 -3.06
C LYS A 155 37.06 3.96 -3.19
#